data_46030a7c36b4735c81396c38e6f84c18
#
_entry.id   46030a7c36b4735c81396c38e6f84c18
#
_cell.length_a   1.000
_cell.length_b   1.000
_cell.length_c   1.000
_cell.angle_alpha   90.00
_cell.angle_beta   90.00
_cell.angle_gamma   90.00
#
_symmetry.space_group_name_H-M   'P 1'
#
loop_
_entity.id
_entity.type
_entity.pdbx_description
1 polymer ?
#
loop_
_entity_poly.entity_id
_entity_poly.type
_entity_poly.pdbx_seq_one_letter_code
_entity_poly.pdbx_strand_id
1 'polypeptide(L)'
;MEKISSFTKRIFLLVCLQFLCVALAWSGDKPFIVVIDAGHGGKDPGASGYVLKLKEKDINLKTALKLGDLLSKEKNVKVMYTRKKDVFIPLDDRAQIANKAKADLFISIHVNAAENRSAKGTESYAVGSSSANLEVAKRENAVMLYESDYKTKYRGFDPNSTESYIMFDFLQSKYMEQSISFASSIESNFTKAGRSSRGVKQAGFWVLKQAAMPAVLVELGYISNREEEAFLSKDKNLDKLAESIAKAFVQYKKNRDKRNTDGYKDADSNVKKETLPEPQETKKEQTKEPEPSAPVAQDNKTQGNKETANPANEKSDSSKSQGGESQPKQTEASTDVQENQKQDTKQSATVDVKTPQIYYAVQFCSSNVQKPLDCRDFKKCVPAQEFVETGTFKYKYVYGRANTFEEGVKLRDEVKTIFKDAFLVVIKDGKKLPMEEARQYFKSSK
;
A
#
# COMPACT_ATOMS: atom_id res chain seq x y z
N MET A 1 30.95 -50.71 47.31
CA MET A 1 31.00 -49.49 46.50
C MET A 1 30.06 -49.50 45.31
N GLU A 2 29.79 -50.62 44.66
CA GLU A 2 28.92 -50.68 43.46
C GLU A 2 27.43 -50.34 43.70
N LYS A 3 26.86 -50.67 44.88
CA LYS A 3 25.44 -50.36 45.18
C LYS A 3 25.15 -48.85 45.31
N ILE A 4 26.12 -48.07 45.78
CA ILE A 4 26.00 -46.60 45.87
C ILE A 4 26.03 -45.97 44.47
N SER A 5 26.82 -46.45 43.55
CA SER A 5 26.92 -46.04 42.16
C SER A 5 25.59 -46.25 41.37
N SER A 6 24.88 -47.35 41.63
CA SER A 6 23.59 -47.63 40.98
C SER A 6 22.47 -46.71 41.51
N PHE A 7 22.47 -46.37 42.78
CA PHE A 7 21.50 -45.46 43.39
C PHE A 7 21.68 -44.03 42.90
N THR A 8 22.91 -43.52 42.87
CA THR A 8 23.22 -42.19 42.34
C THR A 8 22.89 -42.04 40.85
N LYS A 9 23.14 -43.09 40.05
CA LYS A 9 22.73 -43.09 38.64
C LYS A 9 21.20 -43.02 38.45
N ARG A 10 20.42 -43.69 39.30
CA ARG A 10 18.95 -43.64 39.26
C ARG A 10 18.41 -42.27 39.66
N ILE A 11 18.98 -41.63 40.69
CA ILE A 11 18.61 -40.28 41.10
C ILE A 11 18.95 -39.30 39.99
N PHE A 12 20.13 -39.38 39.38
CA PHE A 12 20.53 -38.52 38.26
C PHE A 12 19.59 -38.67 37.07
N LEU A 13 19.20 -39.88 36.72
CA LEU A 13 18.25 -40.17 35.65
C LEU A 13 16.86 -39.57 35.93
N LEU A 14 16.36 -39.67 37.18
CA LEU A 14 15.09 -39.06 37.58
C LEU A 14 15.12 -37.56 37.55
N VAL A 15 16.22 -36.93 37.96
CA VAL A 15 16.41 -35.47 37.87
C VAL A 15 16.48 -35.03 36.41
N CYS A 16 17.22 -35.75 35.56
CA CYS A 16 17.25 -35.44 34.12
C CYS A 16 15.89 -35.62 33.46
N LEU A 17 15.10 -36.61 33.85
CA LEU A 17 13.74 -36.82 33.34
C LEU A 17 12.79 -35.71 33.79
N GLN A 18 12.92 -35.23 35.03
CA GLN A 18 12.16 -34.08 35.51
C GLN A 18 12.53 -32.79 34.78
N PHE A 19 13.82 -32.52 34.53
CA PHE A 19 14.27 -31.37 33.72
C PHE A 19 13.77 -31.48 32.28
N LEU A 20 13.76 -32.68 31.69
CA LEU A 20 13.22 -32.92 30.33
C LEU A 20 11.71 -32.67 30.29
N CYS A 21 10.95 -33.09 31.29
CA CYS A 21 9.52 -32.83 31.41
C CYS A 21 9.22 -31.32 31.59
N VAL A 22 10.03 -30.58 32.37
CA VAL A 22 9.90 -29.15 32.53
C VAL A 22 10.26 -28.41 31.23
N ALA A 23 11.29 -28.85 30.48
CA ALA A 23 11.67 -28.27 29.21
C ALA A 23 10.59 -28.50 28.12
N LEU A 24 9.94 -29.67 28.13
CA LEU A 24 8.81 -29.98 27.23
C LEU A 24 7.54 -29.17 27.58
N ALA A 25 7.32 -28.89 28.86
CA ALA A 25 6.18 -28.08 29.31
C ALA A 25 6.33 -26.56 28.94
N TRP A 26 7.56 -26.07 28.68
CA TRP A 26 7.85 -24.71 28.28
C TRP A 26 7.83 -24.49 26.75
N SER A 27 7.63 -25.55 25.98
CA SER A 27 7.39 -25.44 24.54
C SER A 27 5.94 -24.98 24.26
N GLY A 28 5.46 -23.96 24.97
CA GLY A 28 4.18 -23.32 24.68
C GLY A 28 4.21 -22.69 23.29
N ASP A 29 3.18 -22.95 22.51
CA ASP A 29 2.99 -22.31 21.20
C ASP A 29 3.13 -20.80 21.33
N LYS A 30 3.96 -20.20 20.48
CA LYS A 30 4.11 -18.74 20.44
C LYS A 30 2.74 -18.09 20.19
N PRO A 31 2.37 -17.05 20.94
CA PRO A 31 1.09 -16.41 20.74
C PRO A 31 1.00 -15.78 19.35
N PHE A 32 -0.16 -15.86 18.74
CA PHE A 32 -0.50 -15.13 17.53
C PHE A 32 -0.57 -13.65 17.86
N ILE A 33 0.33 -12.85 17.31
CA ILE A 33 0.40 -11.41 17.57
C ILE A 33 -0.38 -10.68 16.50
N VAL A 34 -1.44 -9.98 16.89
CA VAL A 34 -2.20 -9.08 16.01
C VAL A 34 -2.01 -7.64 16.45
N VAL A 35 -1.67 -6.77 15.49
CA VAL A 35 -1.62 -5.32 15.74
C VAL A 35 -2.83 -4.68 15.10
N ILE A 36 -3.61 -3.95 15.90
CA ILE A 36 -4.76 -3.17 15.48
C ILE A 36 -4.31 -1.71 15.40
N ASP A 37 -4.43 -1.14 14.22
CA ASP A 37 -4.16 0.26 13.96
C ASP A 37 -5.48 1.03 13.92
N ALA A 38 -5.64 1.98 14.83
CA ALA A 38 -6.74 2.94 14.74
C ALA A 38 -6.26 4.13 13.89
N GLY A 39 -6.73 4.23 12.65
CA GLY A 39 -6.34 5.28 11.73
C GLY A 39 -6.52 6.68 12.32
N HIS A 40 -5.70 7.64 11.86
CA HIS A 40 -5.71 9.03 12.32
C HIS A 40 -5.40 9.19 13.82
N GLY A 41 -5.75 10.36 14.43
CA GLY A 41 -5.59 10.62 15.86
C GLY A 41 -4.87 11.92 16.18
N GLY A 42 -5.13 12.47 17.36
CA GLY A 42 -4.55 13.74 17.81
C GLY A 42 -4.89 14.89 16.88
N LYS A 43 -3.86 15.52 16.31
CA LYS A 43 -3.99 16.64 15.36
C LYS A 43 -4.58 16.26 13.99
N ASP A 44 -4.62 14.95 13.67
CA ASP A 44 -5.22 14.43 12.45
C ASP A 44 -6.63 13.89 12.75
N PRO A 45 -7.70 14.62 12.37
CA PRO A 45 -9.07 14.20 12.63
C PRO A 45 -9.55 13.09 11.67
N GLY A 46 -8.86 12.84 10.54
CA GLY A 46 -9.41 12.10 9.42
C GLY A 46 -10.58 12.81 8.75
N ALA A 47 -11.40 12.09 8.06
CA ALA A 47 -12.62 12.59 7.45
C ALA A 47 -13.65 13.04 8.53
N SER A 48 -14.49 13.99 8.17
CA SER A 48 -15.54 14.53 9.04
C SER A 48 -16.92 14.29 8.46
N GLY A 49 -17.84 13.89 9.30
CA GLY A 49 -19.23 13.72 8.96
C GLY A 49 -19.91 15.03 8.60
N TYR A 50 -20.89 14.93 7.74
CA TYR A 50 -21.56 16.12 7.21
C TYR A 50 -22.65 16.65 8.16
N VAL A 51 -23.41 15.76 8.80
CA VAL A 51 -24.58 16.13 9.61
C VAL A 51 -24.23 16.17 11.10
N LEU A 52 -23.70 15.09 11.64
CA LEU A 52 -23.39 14.95 13.07
C LEU A 52 -21.98 15.44 13.41
N LYS A 53 -21.19 15.81 12.40
CA LYS A 53 -19.82 16.27 12.56
C LYS A 53 -18.93 15.27 13.30
N LEU A 54 -19.22 13.98 13.15
CA LEU A 54 -18.39 12.91 13.69
C LEU A 54 -17.00 12.99 13.04
N LYS A 55 -15.98 12.67 13.82
CA LYS A 55 -14.60 12.57 13.32
C LYS A 55 -14.24 11.11 13.13
N GLU A 56 -13.64 10.81 12.01
CA GLU A 56 -13.18 9.47 11.67
C GLU A 56 -12.28 8.89 12.75
N LYS A 57 -11.30 9.66 13.25
CA LYS A 57 -10.36 9.21 14.31
C LYS A 57 -11.03 8.64 15.54
N ASP A 58 -12.22 9.17 15.91
CA ASP A 58 -12.94 8.76 17.11
C ASP A 58 -13.68 7.43 16.88
N ILE A 59 -14.26 7.26 15.68
CA ILE A 59 -14.92 6.01 15.27
C ILE A 59 -13.87 4.90 15.15
N ASN A 60 -12.74 5.20 14.50
CA ASN A 60 -11.63 4.26 14.34
C ASN A 60 -11.12 3.77 15.68
N LEU A 61 -10.87 4.69 16.63
CA LEU A 61 -10.40 4.32 17.97
C LEU A 61 -11.41 3.45 18.73
N LYS A 62 -12.70 3.86 18.75
CA LYS A 62 -13.75 3.08 19.41
C LYS A 62 -13.85 1.68 18.83
N THR A 63 -13.88 1.54 17.51
CA THR A 63 -13.99 0.24 16.85
C THR A 63 -12.73 -0.62 17.06
N ALA A 64 -11.55 -0.03 16.98
CA ALA A 64 -10.29 -0.72 17.24
C ALA A 64 -10.22 -1.28 18.67
N LEU A 65 -10.66 -0.52 19.68
CA LEU A 65 -10.69 -0.99 21.07
C LEU A 65 -11.72 -2.13 21.25
N LYS A 66 -12.93 -1.99 20.70
CA LYS A 66 -13.96 -3.05 20.72
C LYS A 66 -13.44 -4.33 20.03
N LEU A 67 -12.78 -4.20 18.88
CA LEU A 67 -12.17 -5.34 18.20
C LEU A 67 -11.12 -6.00 19.08
N GLY A 68 -10.24 -5.23 19.67
CA GLY A 68 -9.19 -5.78 20.51
C GLY A 68 -9.70 -6.47 21.77
N ASP A 69 -10.79 -5.97 22.36
CA ASP A 69 -11.46 -6.63 23.48
C ASP A 69 -12.05 -8.00 23.08
N LEU A 70 -12.54 -8.14 21.85
CA LEU A 70 -12.98 -9.42 21.32
C LEU A 70 -11.81 -10.38 21.06
N LEU A 71 -10.76 -9.88 20.39
CA LEU A 71 -9.63 -10.73 20.03
C LEU A 71 -8.78 -11.15 21.23
N SER A 72 -8.74 -10.35 22.30
CA SER A 72 -8.01 -10.70 23.53
C SER A 72 -8.62 -11.88 24.29
N LYS A 73 -9.87 -12.25 23.98
CA LYS A 73 -10.55 -13.43 24.55
C LYS A 73 -10.20 -14.71 23.81
N GLU A 74 -9.60 -14.60 22.62
CA GLU A 74 -9.21 -15.77 21.82
C GLU A 74 -7.96 -16.45 22.40
N LYS A 75 -7.99 -17.78 22.40
CA LYS A 75 -6.89 -18.57 22.94
C LYS A 75 -5.59 -18.31 22.15
N ASN A 76 -4.51 -18.08 22.89
CA ASN A 76 -3.17 -17.89 22.35
C ASN A 76 -3.07 -16.70 21.37
N VAL A 77 -3.77 -15.60 21.67
CA VAL A 77 -3.73 -14.35 20.91
C VAL A 77 -3.18 -13.22 21.78
N LYS A 78 -2.21 -12.48 21.25
CA LYS A 78 -1.69 -11.26 21.85
C LYS A 78 -2.11 -10.06 21.00
N VAL A 79 -2.95 -9.18 21.55
CA VAL A 79 -3.40 -7.96 20.89
C VAL A 79 -2.48 -6.80 21.24
N MET A 80 -2.03 -6.08 20.24
CA MET A 80 -1.29 -4.83 20.35
C MET A 80 -1.99 -3.75 19.53
N TYR A 81 -1.72 -2.49 19.85
CA TYR A 81 -2.34 -1.35 19.16
C TYR A 81 -1.29 -0.33 18.79
N THR A 82 -1.51 0.38 17.71
CA THR A 82 -0.71 1.57 17.39
C THR A 82 -1.02 2.70 18.36
N ARG A 83 -2.30 2.88 18.73
CA ARG A 83 -2.77 3.82 19.76
C ARG A 83 -3.98 3.28 20.50
N LYS A 84 -4.11 3.67 21.76
CA LYS A 84 -5.29 3.42 22.62
C LYS A 84 -5.94 4.71 23.14
N LYS A 85 -5.41 5.86 22.71
CA LYS A 85 -5.87 7.20 23.08
C LYS A 85 -5.92 8.07 21.83
N ASP A 86 -6.50 9.25 21.96
CA ASP A 86 -6.51 10.25 20.89
C ASP A 86 -5.15 10.96 20.81
N VAL A 87 -4.18 10.27 20.19
CA VAL A 87 -2.83 10.76 19.93
C VAL A 87 -2.47 10.56 18.46
N PHE A 88 -1.65 11.45 17.92
CA PHE A 88 -1.11 11.33 16.57
C PHE A 88 0.03 10.32 16.52
N ILE A 89 -0.05 9.37 15.60
CA ILE A 89 1.04 8.43 15.28
C ILE A 89 1.36 8.56 13.80
N PRO A 90 2.60 8.88 13.42
CA PRO A 90 3.06 8.92 12.05
C PRO A 90 2.79 7.61 11.28
N LEU A 91 2.56 7.68 9.95
CA LEU A 91 2.21 6.48 9.19
C LEU A 91 3.29 5.40 9.22
N ASP A 92 4.55 5.81 9.09
CA ASP A 92 5.68 4.86 9.13
C ASP A 92 5.77 4.16 10.49
N ASP A 93 5.56 4.91 11.57
CA ASP A 93 5.66 4.39 12.94
C ASP A 93 4.58 3.34 13.23
N ARG A 94 3.39 3.44 12.63
CA ARG A 94 2.30 2.45 12.77
C ARG A 94 2.75 1.08 12.27
N ALA A 95 3.29 1.03 11.05
CA ALA A 95 3.84 -0.19 10.48
C ALA A 95 5.07 -0.68 11.27
N GLN A 96 5.94 0.22 11.74
CA GLN A 96 7.11 -0.15 12.54
C GLN A 96 6.74 -0.77 13.89
N ILE A 97 5.66 -0.31 14.53
CA ILE A 97 5.13 -0.96 15.75
C ILE A 97 4.81 -2.43 15.47
N ALA A 98 4.13 -2.73 14.36
CA ALA A 98 3.80 -4.10 13.97
C ALA A 98 5.04 -4.91 13.60
N ASN A 99 5.98 -4.33 12.85
CA ASN A 99 7.23 -4.99 12.44
C ASN A 99 8.12 -5.33 13.65
N LYS A 100 8.31 -4.38 14.58
CA LYS A 100 9.07 -4.60 15.82
C LYS A 100 8.44 -5.65 16.72
N ALA A 101 7.11 -5.69 16.77
CA ALA A 101 6.36 -6.73 17.47
C ALA A 101 6.47 -8.10 16.81
N LYS A 102 6.98 -8.20 15.57
CA LYS A 102 6.91 -9.39 14.72
C LYS A 102 5.49 -9.92 14.64
N ALA A 103 4.55 -9.02 14.37
CA ALA A 103 3.14 -9.34 14.33
C ALA A 103 2.84 -10.35 13.20
N ASP A 104 1.85 -11.17 13.43
CA ASP A 104 1.34 -12.17 12.48
C ASP A 104 0.26 -11.61 11.57
N LEU A 105 -0.35 -10.48 11.99
CA LEU A 105 -1.40 -9.79 11.24
C LEU A 105 -1.45 -8.31 11.65
N PHE A 106 -1.67 -7.44 10.67
CA PHE A 106 -1.90 -6.01 10.87
C PHE A 106 -3.29 -5.63 10.33
N ILE A 107 -4.10 -4.95 11.16
CA ILE A 107 -5.46 -4.53 10.81
C ILE A 107 -5.57 -3.03 11.06
N SER A 108 -5.66 -2.23 10.00
CA SER A 108 -5.90 -0.79 10.07
C SER A 108 -7.40 -0.51 9.93
N ILE A 109 -7.96 0.28 10.82
CA ILE A 109 -9.38 0.62 10.90
C ILE A 109 -9.58 2.07 10.50
N HIS A 110 -10.43 2.29 9.50
CA HIS A 110 -10.75 3.57 8.88
C HIS A 110 -12.25 3.75 8.61
N VAL A 111 -12.66 4.96 8.29
CA VAL A 111 -13.99 5.30 7.79
C VAL A 111 -13.87 6.18 6.55
N ASN A 112 -14.30 5.66 5.43
CA ASN A 112 -14.18 6.29 4.13
C ASN A 112 -14.97 7.61 4.03
N ALA A 113 -14.59 8.43 3.09
CA ALA A 113 -15.35 9.59 2.63
C ALA A 113 -15.28 9.71 1.11
N ALA A 114 -16.32 10.26 0.50
CA ALA A 114 -16.37 10.53 -0.93
C ALA A 114 -17.09 11.86 -1.19
N GLU A 115 -16.74 12.54 -2.28
CA GLU A 115 -17.46 13.72 -2.77
C GLU A 115 -18.91 13.34 -3.10
N ASN A 116 -19.10 12.19 -3.74
CA ASN A 116 -20.43 11.62 -3.95
C ASN A 116 -21.01 11.12 -2.63
N ARG A 117 -21.87 11.90 -2.03
CA ARG A 117 -22.54 11.62 -0.75
C ARG A 117 -23.52 10.46 -0.78
N SER A 118 -23.83 9.90 -1.94
CA SER A 118 -24.62 8.66 -2.05
C SER A 118 -23.76 7.40 -1.84
N ALA A 119 -22.44 7.53 -1.84
CA ALA A 119 -21.53 6.41 -1.58
C ALA A 119 -21.78 5.83 -0.19
N LYS A 120 -21.95 4.51 -0.09
CA LYS A 120 -22.21 3.78 1.15
C LYS A 120 -21.67 2.36 1.08
N GLY A 121 -21.51 1.74 2.24
CA GLY A 121 -21.06 0.35 2.38
C GLY A 121 -19.61 0.23 2.84
N THR A 122 -19.19 -1.01 3.12
CA THR A 122 -17.86 -1.35 3.62
C THR A 122 -16.92 -1.71 2.48
N GLU A 123 -15.64 -1.49 2.68
CA GLU A 123 -14.56 -1.87 1.75
C GLU A 123 -13.37 -2.39 2.55
N SER A 124 -12.69 -3.40 2.05
CA SER A 124 -11.44 -3.87 2.65
C SER A 124 -10.33 -3.88 1.62
N TYR A 125 -9.16 -3.39 2.01
CA TYR A 125 -8.05 -3.17 1.11
C TYR A 125 -6.83 -3.99 1.49
N ALA A 126 -6.17 -4.56 0.49
CA ALA A 126 -4.79 -5.03 0.55
C ALA A 126 -3.87 -4.00 -0.15
N VAL A 127 -2.55 -4.08 0.14
CA VAL A 127 -1.58 -3.24 -0.56
C VAL A 127 -1.54 -3.58 -2.05
N GLY A 128 -1.38 -2.56 -2.88
CA GLY A 128 -1.28 -2.70 -4.33
C GLY A 128 -1.56 -1.39 -5.01
N SER A 129 -1.63 -1.40 -6.34
CA SER A 129 -2.02 -0.23 -7.09
C SER A 129 -3.38 -0.44 -7.76
N SER A 130 -4.14 0.63 -7.82
CA SER A 130 -5.36 0.71 -8.63
C SER A 130 -5.69 2.17 -8.87
N SER A 131 -5.77 2.58 -10.11
CA SER A 131 -6.19 3.94 -10.47
C SER A 131 -7.61 4.24 -9.96
N ALA A 132 -8.49 3.24 -9.92
CA ALA A 132 -9.85 3.38 -9.40
C ALA A 132 -9.92 3.70 -7.91
N ASN A 133 -8.85 3.41 -7.15
CA ASN A 133 -8.80 3.61 -5.70
C ASN A 133 -7.73 4.63 -5.29
N LEU A 134 -7.20 5.39 -6.25
CA LEU A 134 -6.13 6.36 -6.03
C LEU A 134 -6.54 7.47 -5.07
N GLU A 135 -7.75 8.00 -5.21
CA GLU A 135 -8.22 9.11 -4.37
C GLU A 135 -8.37 8.71 -2.89
N VAL A 136 -8.79 7.49 -2.61
CA VAL A 136 -8.81 6.97 -1.24
C VAL A 136 -7.37 6.88 -0.69
N ALA A 137 -6.44 6.32 -1.49
CA ALA A 137 -5.05 6.21 -1.07
C ALA A 137 -4.38 7.59 -0.86
N LYS A 138 -4.66 8.58 -1.72
CA LYS A 138 -4.17 9.96 -1.55
C LYS A 138 -4.66 10.56 -0.25
N ARG A 139 -5.95 10.41 0.06
CA ARG A 139 -6.53 10.96 1.29
C ARG A 139 -5.87 10.35 2.52
N GLU A 140 -5.74 9.01 2.58
CA GLU A 140 -5.14 8.35 3.74
C GLU A 140 -3.64 8.60 3.88
N ASN A 141 -2.93 8.75 2.77
CA ASN A 141 -1.50 9.08 2.81
C ASN A 141 -1.24 10.58 3.08
N ALA A 142 -2.24 11.47 2.87
CA ALA A 142 -2.08 12.91 3.10
C ALA A 142 -1.71 13.27 4.55
N VAL A 143 -1.94 12.37 5.51
CA VAL A 143 -1.52 12.52 6.90
C VAL A 143 -0.01 12.74 7.04
N MET A 144 0.80 12.28 6.08
CA MET A 144 2.25 12.55 6.03
C MET A 144 2.56 14.05 6.05
N LEU A 145 1.69 14.87 5.45
CA LEU A 145 1.87 16.33 5.36
C LEU A 145 1.79 17.04 6.73
N TYR A 146 1.29 16.35 7.77
CA TYR A 146 1.34 16.85 9.14
C TYR A 146 2.73 16.70 9.80
N GLU A 147 3.67 16.03 9.13
CA GLU A 147 5.03 15.82 9.62
C GLU A 147 5.98 16.81 8.95
N SER A 148 6.77 17.56 9.73
CA SER A 148 7.69 18.59 9.21
C SER A 148 8.83 18.01 8.35
N ASP A 149 9.21 16.77 8.62
CA ASP A 149 10.29 16.04 7.95
C ASP A 149 9.79 15.03 6.89
N TYR A 150 8.52 15.11 6.50
CA TYR A 150 7.87 14.08 5.69
C TYR A 150 8.64 13.76 4.38
N LYS A 151 9.22 14.76 3.71
CA LYS A 151 9.96 14.54 2.45
C LYS A 151 11.15 13.59 2.63
N THR A 152 11.90 13.79 3.71
CA THR A 152 13.05 12.94 4.03
C THR A 152 12.61 11.57 4.55
N LYS A 153 11.67 11.54 5.49
CA LYS A 153 11.15 10.33 6.11
C LYS A 153 10.51 9.39 5.09
N TYR A 154 9.71 9.93 4.17
CA TYR A 154 9.03 9.17 3.13
C TYR A 154 9.78 9.12 1.79
N ARG A 155 11.09 9.44 1.81
CA ARG A 155 12.01 9.31 0.66
C ARG A 155 11.50 10.01 -0.60
N GLY A 156 10.94 11.21 -0.45
CA GLY A 156 10.43 12.02 -1.54
C GLY A 156 9.09 11.55 -2.11
N PHE A 157 8.40 10.62 -1.44
CA PHE A 157 7.03 10.29 -1.80
C PHE A 157 6.12 11.51 -1.56
N ASP A 158 5.38 11.90 -2.58
CA ASP A 158 4.37 12.95 -2.49
C ASP A 158 2.97 12.31 -2.49
N PRO A 159 2.20 12.41 -1.40
CA PRO A 159 0.88 11.81 -1.32
C PRO A 159 -0.13 12.44 -2.29
N ASN A 160 0.13 13.63 -2.81
CA ASN A 160 -0.75 14.31 -3.78
C ASN A 160 -0.40 13.98 -5.24
N SER A 161 0.82 13.49 -5.51
CA SER A 161 1.27 13.17 -6.87
C SER A 161 0.84 11.76 -7.26
N THR A 162 0.14 11.64 -8.40
CA THR A 162 -0.25 10.34 -8.97
C THR A 162 0.97 9.49 -9.29
N GLU A 163 2.06 10.12 -9.73
CA GLU A 163 3.33 9.46 -10.09
C GLU A 163 3.96 8.76 -8.90
N SER A 164 3.82 9.32 -7.69
CA SER A 164 4.33 8.69 -6.47
C SER A 164 3.69 7.32 -6.21
N TYR A 165 2.45 7.10 -6.67
CA TYR A 165 1.74 5.83 -6.46
C TYR A 165 2.14 4.72 -7.43
N ILE A 166 2.86 5.05 -8.49
CA ILE A 166 3.39 4.05 -9.43
C ILE A 166 4.29 3.04 -8.73
N MET A 167 4.99 3.46 -7.68
CA MET A 167 5.80 2.54 -6.89
C MET A 167 4.99 1.36 -6.32
N PHE A 168 3.68 1.52 -6.13
CA PHE A 168 2.80 0.46 -5.64
C PHE A 168 2.43 -0.56 -6.72
N ASP A 169 2.56 -0.22 -8.01
CA ASP A 169 2.37 -1.16 -9.11
C ASP A 169 3.40 -2.30 -9.06
N PHE A 170 4.54 -2.02 -8.46
CA PHE A 170 5.68 -2.92 -8.41
C PHE A 170 5.82 -3.67 -7.09
N LEU A 171 4.91 -3.46 -6.16
CA LEU A 171 4.93 -4.20 -4.90
C LEU A 171 4.39 -5.61 -5.11
N GLN A 172 5.28 -6.58 -5.23
CA GLN A 172 4.95 -7.98 -5.00
C GLN A 172 5.09 -8.24 -3.49
N SER A 173 4.01 -8.05 -2.75
CA SER A 173 3.99 -8.45 -1.35
C SER A 173 3.83 -9.95 -1.27
N LYS A 174 4.77 -10.64 -0.63
CA LYS A 174 4.65 -12.08 -0.34
C LYS A 174 3.41 -12.40 0.51
N TYR A 175 2.83 -11.40 1.15
CA TYR A 175 1.65 -11.51 1.99
C TYR A 175 0.36 -11.08 1.29
N MET A 176 0.41 -10.73 0.02
CA MET A 176 -0.74 -10.17 -0.71
C MET A 176 -1.92 -11.14 -0.75
N GLU A 177 -1.67 -12.39 -1.09
CA GLU A 177 -2.70 -13.43 -1.17
C GLU A 177 -3.38 -13.64 0.19
N GLN A 178 -2.59 -13.69 1.26
CA GLN A 178 -3.11 -13.83 2.62
C GLN A 178 -3.91 -12.60 3.05
N SER A 179 -3.45 -11.40 2.69
CA SER A 179 -4.16 -10.15 2.96
C SER A 179 -5.49 -10.09 2.23
N ILE A 180 -5.52 -10.44 0.94
CA ILE A 180 -6.75 -10.50 0.12
C ILE A 180 -7.73 -11.55 0.69
N SER A 181 -7.24 -12.73 1.08
CA SER A 181 -8.06 -13.78 1.68
C SER A 181 -8.70 -13.31 2.99
N PHE A 182 -7.93 -12.63 3.84
CA PHE A 182 -8.45 -12.09 5.10
C PHE A 182 -9.46 -10.95 4.85
N ALA A 183 -9.16 -10.01 3.95
CA ALA A 183 -10.07 -8.95 3.53
C ALA A 183 -11.39 -9.51 2.99
N SER A 184 -11.35 -10.59 2.18
CA SER A 184 -12.53 -11.25 1.66
C SER A 184 -13.40 -11.87 2.77
N SER A 185 -12.75 -12.43 3.79
CA SER A 185 -13.46 -12.95 4.97
C SER A 185 -14.14 -11.82 5.76
N ILE A 186 -13.51 -10.65 5.90
CA ILE A 186 -14.08 -9.47 6.55
C ILE A 186 -15.34 -9.03 5.80
N GLU A 187 -15.26 -8.80 4.48
CA GLU A 187 -16.37 -8.34 3.66
C GLU A 187 -17.54 -9.33 3.64
N SER A 188 -17.25 -10.65 3.63
CA SER A 188 -18.26 -11.69 3.77
C SER A 188 -19.00 -11.59 5.12
N ASN A 189 -18.28 -11.34 6.22
CA ASN A 189 -18.91 -11.19 7.53
C ASN A 189 -19.68 -9.87 7.66
N PHE A 190 -19.24 -8.78 7.05
CA PHE A 190 -20.02 -7.54 6.96
C PHE A 190 -21.34 -7.75 6.22
N THR A 191 -21.31 -8.47 5.10
CA THR A 191 -22.54 -8.81 4.35
C THR A 191 -23.51 -9.66 5.20
N LYS A 192 -22.98 -10.66 5.91
CA LYS A 192 -23.80 -11.48 6.84
C LYS A 192 -24.38 -10.67 8.00
N ALA A 193 -23.71 -9.59 8.40
CA ALA A 193 -24.19 -8.65 9.42
C ALA A 193 -25.16 -7.59 8.87
N GLY A 194 -25.55 -7.69 7.60
CA GLY A 194 -26.51 -6.79 6.94
C GLY A 194 -25.90 -5.50 6.40
N ARG A 195 -24.55 -5.44 6.26
CA ARG A 195 -23.89 -4.31 5.61
C ARG A 195 -23.84 -4.50 4.08
N SER A 196 -23.96 -3.41 3.36
CA SER A 196 -23.64 -3.40 1.93
C SER A 196 -22.12 -3.46 1.78
N SER A 197 -21.59 -4.55 1.24
CA SER A 197 -20.17 -4.68 0.94
C SER A 197 -19.86 -4.16 -0.48
N ARG A 198 -18.80 -3.40 -0.61
CA ARG A 198 -18.23 -2.96 -1.89
C ARG A 198 -17.02 -3.81 -2.29
N GLY A 199 -16.76 -4.86 -1.52
CA GLY A 199 -15.78 -5.90 -1.80
C GLY A 199 -14.36 -5.57 -1.40
N VAL A 200 -13.45 -6.45 -1.82
CA VAL A 200 -12.02 -6.32 -1.60
C VAL A 200 -11.39 -5.56 -2.75
N LYS A 201 -10.49 -4.67 -2.41
CA LYS A 201 -9.79 -3.80 -3.35
C LYS A 201 -8.28 -3.75 -3.05
N GLN A 202 -7.54 -3.12 -3.94
CA GLN A 202 -6.13 -2.80 -3.74
C GLN A 202 -5.92 -1.30 -3.88
N ALA A 203 -5.04 -0.75 -3.04
CA ALA A 203 -4.65 0.65 -3.13
C ALA A 203 -3.27 0.89 -2.52
N GLY A 204 -2.67 2.02 -2.88
CA GLY A 204 -1.33 2.40 -2.48
C GLY A 204 -1.25 3.01 -1.09
N PHE A 205 -1.73 2.33 -0.07
CA PHE A 205 -1.62 2.78 1.31
C PHE A 205 -0.21 2.59 1.86
N TRP A 206 0.41 3.68 2.31
CA TRP A 206 1.77 3.63 2.86
C TRP A 206 1.86 2.72 4.08
N VAL A 207 0.88 2.79 4.96
CA VAL A 207 0.85 1.97 6.18
C VAL A 207 0.88 0.47 5.90
N LEU A 208 0.25 0.03 4.80
CA LEU A 208 0.27 -1.38 4.39
C LEU A 208 1.55 -1.76 3.65
N LYS A 209 2.15 -0.81 2.91
CA LYS A 209 3.40 -1.03 2.18
C LYS A 209 4.55 -1.42 3.07
N GLN A 210 4.63 -0.81 4.25
CA GLN A 210 5.73 -1.01 5.21
C GLN A 210 5.52 -2.22 6.12
N ALA A 211 4.36 -2.87 6.07
CA ALA A 211 4.05 -4.03 6.91
C ALA A 211 4.81 -5.28 6.43
N ALA A 212 5.54 -5.93 7.33
CA ALA A 212 6.28 -7.18 7.08
C ALA A 212 5.46 -8.43 7.44
N MET A 213 4.14 -8.34 7.38
CA MET A 213 3.17 -9.40 7.64
C MET A 213 1.92 -9.19 6.78
N PRO A 214 0.97 -10.16 6.72
CA PRO A 214 -0.35 -9.91 6.13
C PRO A 214 -1.00 -8.68 6.76
N ALA A 215 -1.48 -7.75 5.92
CA ALA A 215 -1.97 -6.45 6.34
C ALA A 215 -3.19 -6.03 5.53
N VAL A 216 -4.19 -5.49 6.20
CA VAL A 216 -5.42 -4.96 5.59
C VAL A 216 -5.78 -3.61 6.17
N LEU A 217 -6.42 -2.77 5.34
CA LEU A 217 -7.11 -1.56 5.77
C LEU A 217 -8.61 -1.77 5.54
N VAL A 218 -9.40 -1.50 6.57
CA VAL A 218 -10.85 -1.76 6.59
C VAL A 218 -11.58 -0.44 6.70
N GLU A 219 -12.36 -0.12 5.69
CA GLU A 219 -13.27 1.01 5.66
C GLU A 219 -14.65 0.59 6.15
N LEU A 220 -15.03 1.06 7.32
CA LEU A 220 -16.26 0.67 8.03
C LEU A 220 -17.55 1.18 7.39
N GLY A 221 -17.43 2.14 6.49
CA GLY A 221 -18.53 2.84 5.82
C GLY A 221 -18.09 4.20 5.32
N TYR A 222 -19.01 5.05 4.91
CA TYR A 222 -18.74 6.39 4.36
C TYR A 222 -19.27 7.47 5.30
N ILE A 223 -18.41 8.16 6.04
CA ILE A 223 -18.79 9.22 6.97
C ILE A 223 -19.42 10.43 6.26
N SER A 224 -19.15 10.61 4.95
CA SER A 224 -19.73 11.64 4.10
C SER A 224 -21.21 11.36 3.74
N ASN A 225 -21.71 10.13 3.94
CA ASN A 225 -23.09 9.74 3.70
C ASN A 225 -23.90 9.90 4.99
N ARG A 226 -25.08 10.55 4.91
CA ARG A 226 -25.94 10.83 6.06
C ARG A 226 -26.40 9.57 6.81
N GLU A 227 -26.80 8.53 6.05
CA GLU A 227 -27.31 7.27 6.65
C GLU A 227 -26.16 6.50 7.33
N GLU A 228 -25.00 6.48 6.69
CA GLU A 228 -23.80 5.83 7.22
C GLU A 228 -23.27 6.58 8.45
N GLU A 229 -23.23 7.91 8.44
CA GLU A 229 -22.87 8.71 9.59
C GLU A 229 -23.79 8.43 10.78
N ALA A 230 -25.11 8.39 10.55
CA ALA A 230 -26.09 8.02 11.57
C ALA A 230 -25.94 6.57 12.05
N PHE A 231 -25.53 5.65 11.18
CA PHE A 231 -25.19 4.28 11.55
C PHE A 231 -23.95 4.22 12.44
N LEU A 232 -22.87 4.89 12.01
CA LEU A 232 -21.58 4.92 12.70
C LEU A 232 -21.60 5.67 14.03
N SER A 233 -22.60 6.55 14.27
CA SER A 233 -22.77 7.25 15.54
C SER A 233 -23.20 6.33 16.70
N LYS A 234 -23.72 5.15 16.40
CA LYS A 234 -24.31 4.24 17.39
C LYS A 234 -23.30 3.17 17.83
N ASP A 235 -22.92 3.14 19.08
CA ASP A 235 -21.96 2.17 19.65
C ASP A 235 -22.33 0.72 19.35
N LYS A 236 -23.63 0.36 19.41
CA LYS A 236 -24.13 -0.98 19.06
C LYS A 236 -23.80 -1.39 17.62
N ASN A 237 -23.73 -0.43 16.70
CA ASN A 237 -23.34 -0.70 15.30
C ASN A 237 -21.83 -0.88 15.17
N LEU A 238 -21.03 -0.13 15.95
CA LEU A 238 -19.59 -0.34 16.03
C LEU A 238 -19.27 -1.72 16.64
N ASP A 239 -20.05 -2.19 17.61
CA ASP A 239 -19.94 -3.56 18.14
C ASP A 239 -20.13 -4.60 17.02
N LYS A 240 -21.18 -4.46 16.20
CA LYS A 240 -21.44 -5.38 15.08
C LYS A 240 -20.32 -5.38 14.04
N LEU A 241 -19.74 -4.21 13.76
CA LEU A 241 -18.60 -4.10 12.85
C LEU A 241 -17.36 -4.79 13.42
N ALA A 242 -17.03 -4.54 14.69
CA ALA A 242 -15.94 -5.19 15.39
C ALA A 242 -16.11 -6.71 15.47
N GLU A 243 -17.32 -7.20 15.77
CA GLU A 243 -17.67 -8.64 15.78
C GLU A 243 -17.47 -9.28 14.39
N SER A 244 -17.82 -8.57 13.31
CA SER A 244 -17.64 -9.07 11.94
C SER A 244 -16.16 -9.27 11.60
N ILE A 245 -15.31 -8.31 11.99
CA ILE A 245 -13.86 -8.41 11.82
C ILE A 245 -13.30 -9.52 12.72
N ALA A 246 -13.76 -9.63 13.97
CA ALA A 246 -13.33 -10.68 14.89
C ALA A 246 -13.67 -12.09 14.36
N LYS A 247 -14.86 -12.30 13.80
CA LYS A 247 -15.24 -13.57 13.16
C LYS A 247 -14.33 -13.93 11.99
N ALA A 248 -13.98 -12.93 11.16
CA ALA A 248 -13.02 -13.11 10.07
C ALA A 248 -11.63 -13.49 10.60
N PHE A 249 -11.17 -12.85 11.69
CA PHE A 249 -9.90 -13.16 12.34
C PHE A 249 -9.86 -14.60 12.86
N VAL A 250 -10.89 -15.05 13.57
CA VAL A 250 -10.96 -16.42 14.11
C VAL A 250 -10.86 -17.44 12.98
N GLN A 251 -11.56 -17.22 11.86
CA GLN A 251 -11.49 -18.10 10.70
C GLN A 251 -10.10 -18.09 10.06
N TYR A 252 -9.48 -16.91 9.92
CA TYR A 252 -8.14 -16.73 9.37
C TYR A 252 -7.10 -17.48 10.23
N LYS A 253 -7.11 -17.24 11.55
CA LYS A 253 -6.22 -17.93 12.51
C LYS A 253 -6.37 -19.43 12.42
N LYS A 254 -7.60 -19.95 12.44
CA LYS A 254 -7.88 -21.38 12.33
C LYS A 254 -7.31 -22.01 11.05
N ASN A 255 -7.43 -21.31 9.92
CA ASN A 255 -6.91 -21.78 8.64
C ASN A 255 -5.37 -21.79 8.62
N ARG A 256 -4.75 -20.80 9.27
CA ARG A 256 -3.29 -20.72 9.42
C ARG A 256 -2.77 -21.83 10.35
N ASP A 257 -3.41 -22.01 11.50
CA ASP A 257 -3.01 -23.05 12.47
C ASP A 257 -3.10 -24.45 11.84
N LYS A 258 -4.13 -24.73 11.04
CA LYS A 258 -4.25 -25.98 10.28
C LYS A 258 -3.09 -26.17 9.31
N ARG A 259 -2.74 -25.15 8.52
CA ARG A 259 -1.61 -25.24 7.58
C ARG A 259 -0.29 -25.55 8.29
N ASN A 260 -0.08 -24.99 9.47
CA ASN A 260 1.10 -25.25 10.27
C ASN A 260 1.14 -26.69 10.84
N THR A 261 -0.03 -27.25 11.22
CA THR A 261 -0.12 -28.64 11.74
C THR A 261 -0.02 -29.69 10.64
N ASP A 262 -0.54 -29.42 9.45
CA ASP A 262 -0.53 -30.37 8.32
C ASP A 262 0.85 -30.46 7.62
N GLY A 263 1.90 -29.89 8.21
CA GLY A 263 3.27 -29.97 7.71
C GLY A 263 3.51 -29.17 6.43
N TYR A 264 2.56 -28.31 6.04
CA TYR A 264 2.78 -27.31 5.03
C TYR A 264 3.73 -26.24 5.61
N LYS A 265 5.03 -26.52 5.52
CA LYS A 265 6.04 -25.48 5.73
C LYS A 265 5.77 -24.46 4.66
N ASP A 266 5.30 -23.28 5.06
CA ASP A 266 5.26 -22.14 4.16
C ASP A 266 6.60 -22.10 3.43
N ALA A 267 6.59 -22.04 2.10
CA ALA A 267 7.80 -21.96 1.28
C ALA A 267 8.71 -20.80 1.69
N ASP A 268 8.23 -19.93 2.57
CA ASP A 268 8.86 -18.77 3.18
C ASP A 268 9.85 -19.11 4.33
N SER A 269 9.84 -20.31 4.90
CA SER A 269 10.78 -20.64 6.00
C SER A 269 12.21 -20.90 5.52
N ASN A 270 12.44 -21.00 4.20
CA ASN A 270 13.75 -21.23 3.58
C ASN A 270 14.36 -20.02 2.86
N VAL A 271 13.70 -18.86 2.88
CA VAL A 271 14.37 -17.62 2.44
C VAL A 271 15.27 -17.19 3.58
N LYS A 272 16.59 -17.41 3.43
CA LYS A 272 17.62 -16.77 4.25
C LYS A 272 17.24 -15.32 4.42
N LYS A 273 17.15 -14.84 5.67
CA LYS A 273 17.06 -13.44 6.02
C LYS A 273 18.16 -12.69 5.27
N GLU A 274 17.85 -12.09 4.16
CA GLU A 274 18.64 -10.98 3.65
C GLU A 274 18.34 -9.82 4.59
N THR A 275 19.23 -9.63 5.55
CA THR A 275 19.30 -8.43 6.37
C THR A 275 19.51 -7.27 5.39
N LEU A 276 18.54 -6.37 5.36
CA LEU A 276 18.74 -5.04 4.80
C LEU A 276 20.03 -4.48 5.41
N PRO A 277 20.98 -3.96 4.63
CA PRO A 277 22.18 -3.39 5.18
C PRO A 277 21.82 -2.27 6.16
N GLU A 278 22.31 -2.38 7.38
CA GLU A 278 22.26 -1.30 8.37
C GLU A 278 22.88 -0.03 7.76
N PRO A 279 22.30 1.15 8.03
CA PRO A 279 22.92 2.39 7.64
C PRO A 279 24.29 2.47 8.32
N GLN A 280 25.36 2.51 7.54
CA GLN A 280 26.70 2.79 8.06
C GLN A 280 26.68 4.16 8.71
N GLU A 281 26.90 4.19 10.02
CA GLU A 281 27.23 5.39 10.76
C GLU A 281 28.53 5.98 10.21
N THR A 282 28.42 7.05 9.47
CA THR A 282 29.56 7.91 9.14
C THR A 282 30.02 8.56 10.43
N LYS A 283 31.21 8.18 10.90
CA LYS A 283 31.95 8.85 11.98
C LYS A 283 31.97 10.35 11.73
N LYS A 284 31.31 11.11 12.58
CA LYS A 284 31.47 12.56 12.66
C LYS A 284 32.86 12.87 13.20
N GLU A 285 33.67 13.46 12.35
CA GLU A 285 34.90 14.15 12.72
C GLU A 285 34.55 15.36 13.58
N GLN A 286 35.09 15.39 14.78
CA GLN A 286 34.92 16.49 15.75
C GLN A 286 35.69 17.71 15.24
N THR A 287 34.96 18.71 14.76
CA THR A 287 35.48 20.08 14.63
C THR A 287 34.97 20.89 15.80
N LYS A 288 35.94 21.47 16.51
CA LYS A 288 35.73 22.31 17.70
C LYS A 288 34.90 23.54 17.35
N GLU A 289 33.89 23.77 18.15
CA GLU A 289 33.06 24.96 18.22
C GLU A 289 33.84 26.09 18.95
N PRO A 290 33.78 27.34 18.47
CA PRO A 290 34.22 28.50 19.28
C PRO A 290 33.05 29.04 20.09
N GLU A 291 33.33 29.41 21.33
CA GLU A 291 32.46 29.98 22.37
C GLU A 291 31.68 31.21 21.89
N PRO A 292 30.46 31.46 22.43
CA PRO A 292 29.65 32.64 22.11
C PRO A 292 29.99 33.82 23.05
N SER A 293 30.29 34.94 22.47
CA SER A 293 30.35 36.24 23.14
C SER A 293 28.96 36.85 23.34
N ALA A 294 28.74 37.41 24.50
CA ALA A 294 27.50 37.96 25.04
C ALA A 294 27.01 39.26 24.39
N PRO A 295 25.76 39.68 24.65
CA PRO A 295 25.00 40.64 23.84
C PRO A 295 25.18 42.08 24.26
N VAL A 296 25.11 42.97 23.28
CA VAL A 296 24.97 44.43 23.50
C VAL A 296 23.53 44.83 23.18
N ALA A 297 22.87 45.39 24.19
CA ALA A 297 21.59 46.07 24.10
C ALA A 297 21.70 47.44 23.43
N GLN A 298 20.77 47.79 22.56
CA GLN A 298 20.39 49.17 22.35
C GLN A 298 18.91 49.34 22.05
N ASP A 299 18.28 50.12 22.93
CA ASP A 299 16.95 50.76 22.83
C ASP A 299 16.83 51.67 21.63
N ASN A 300 15.60 51.75 21.08
CA ASN A 300 14.83 53.01 20.93
C ASN A 300 13.49 52.75 20.19
N LYS A 301 12.43 52.89 20.93
CA LYS A 301 11.37 53.94 20.96
C LYS A 301 10.72 54.33 19.59
N THR A 302 9.43 54.00 19.48
CA THR A 302 8.23 54.88 19.47
C THR A 302 7.71 55.43 18.16
N GLN A 303 6.41 55.30 18.02
CA GLN A 303 5.31 56.00 17.34
C GLN A 303 4.76 55.24 16.13
N GLY A 304 3.51 54.81 16.06
CA GLY A 304 2.23 55.46 16.45
C GLY A 304 1.53 56.09 15.27
N ASN A 305 0.46 55.46 14.80
CA ASN A 305 -0.81 56.02 14.31
C ASN A 305 -1.50 54.94 13.41
N LYS A 306 -2.61 54.46 13.75
CA LYS A 306 -4.03 54.85 13.81
C LYS A 306 -4.66 55.20 12.42
N GLU A 307 -5.77 54.46 12.21
CA GLU A 307 -7.02 54.80 11.53
C GLU A 307 -7.02 54.76 9.99
N THR A 308 -8.00 54.34 9.26
CA THR A 308 -9.43 54.04 9.47
C THR A 308 -10.02 53.45 8.21
N ALA A 309 -11.01 52.56 8.42
CA ALA A 309 -12.31 52.50 7.71
C ALA A 309 -12.43 52.19 6.20
N ASN A 310 -13.17 51.12 5.96
CA ASN A 310 -14.13 50.84 4.89
C ASN A 310 -15.10 52.02 4.65
N PRO A 311 -15.95 52.09 3.59
CA PRO A 311 -16.68 51.00 2.94
C PRO A 311 -17.14 51.24 1.45
N ALA A 312 -17.69 50.15 0.88
CA ALA A 312 -18.93 50.05 0.11
C ALA A 312 -19.04 50.43 -1.38
N ASN A 313 -19.67 49.51 -2.10
CA ASN A 313 -20.73 49.68 -3.13
C ASN A 313 -20.31 50.22 -4.51
N GLU A 314 -20.76 49.71 -5.58
CA GLU A 314 -22.06 49.31 -6.17
C GLU A 314 -21.84 48.82 -7.61
N LYS A 315 -22.57 47.78 -7.97
CA LYS A 315 -23.54 47.57 -9.04
C LYS A 315 -23.29 48.00 -10.49
N SER A 316 -23.78 47.10 -11.28
CA SER A 316 -24.54 47.16 -12.55
C SER A 316 -23.71 46.96 -13.82
N ASP A 317 -24.12 46.40 -14.88
CA ASP A 317 -25.34 45.78 -15.37
C ASP A 317 -25.04 45.32 -16.81
N SER A 318 -25.68 44.23 -17.18
CA SER A 318 -26.21 43.84 -18.49
C SER A 318 -25.51 44.19 -19.81
N SER A 319 -25.38 43.19 -20.69
CA SER A 319 -26.21 42.97 -21.90
C SER A 319 -25.59 41.99 -22.89
N LYS A 320 -26.31 40.97 -23.19
CA LYS A 320 -26.82 40.37 -24.43
C LYS A 320 -26.16 40.81 -25.76
N SER A 321 -25.79 39.78 -26.57
CA SER A 321 -26.47 39.33 -27.82
C SER A 321 -25.55 38.39 -28.61
N GLN A 322 -26.02 37.19 -28.95
CA GLN A 322 -26.44 36.69 -30.26
C GLN A 322 -25.35 36.84 -31.34
N GLY A 323 -24.87 35.80 -32.00
CA GLY A 323 -25.49 34.80 -32.77
C GLY A 323 -24.59 34.52 -33.96
N GLY A 324 -24.63 33.36 -34.56
CA GLY A 324 -24.10 33.14 -35.91
C GLY A 324 -23.41 31.78 -36.15
N GLU A 325 -24.23 30.86 -36.57
CA GLU A 325 -23.90 29.61 -37.31
C GLU A 325 -23.03 29.89 -38.55
N SER A 326 -22.18 28.94 -38.89
CA SER A 326 -22.22 28.21 -40.19
C SER A 326 -21.00 27.32 -40.40
N GLN A 327 -21.24 26.05 -40.55
CA GLN A 327 -20.55 25.12 -41.45
C GLN A 327 -21.15 25.27 -42.85
N PRO A 328 -20.69 24.58 -43.96
CA PRO A 328 -19.62 23.59 -44.18
C PRO A 328 -18.82 23.80 -45.49
N LYS A 329 -17.83 22.97 -45.80
CA LYS A 329 -17.77 22.16 -47.04
C LYS A 329 -16.44 21.44 -47.24
N GLN A 330 -16.62 20.17 -47.61
CA GLN A 330 -15.70 19.22 -48.21
C GLN A 330 -15.09 19.73 -49.52
N THR A 331 -13.95 19.22 -49.91
CA THR A 331 -13.69 18.56 -51.20
C THR A 331 -12.39 17.75 -51.18
N GLU A 332 -12.51 16.66 -51.78
CA GLU A 332 -11.84 15.48 -52.17
C GLU A 332 -10.63 15.64 -53.11
N ALA A 333 -9.86 14.51 -53.11
CA ALA A 333 -9.25 13.78 -54.25
C ALA A 333 -7.88 14.30 -54.71
N SER A 334 -6.91 13.49 -54.93
CA SER A 334 -6.66 12.16 -55.47
C SER A 334 -5.16 11.97 -55.77
N THR A 335 -4.68 10.74 -55.55
CA THR A 335 -3.79 9.89 -56.40
C THR A 335 -2.52 10.47 -57.04
N ASP A 336 -1.36 9.84 -56.85
CA ASP A 336 -0.72 8.76 -57.62
C ASP A 336 0.75 8.56 -57.15
N VAL A 337 1.13 7.35 -56.83
CA VAL A 337 1.94 6.29 -57.46
C VAL A 337 3.26 6.71 -58.12
N GLN A 338 4.33 6.09 -57.71
CA GLN A 338 5.44 5.37 -58.38
C GLN A 338 6.74 5.59 -57.61
N GLU A 339 7.37 4.57 -57.13
CA GLU A 339 8.15 3.43 -57.63
C GLU A 339 9.64 3.76 -57.88
N ASN A 340 10.49 2.97 -57.26
CA ASN A 340 11.84 2.50 -57.61
C ASN A 340 13.04 3.48 -57.67
N GLN A 341 14.07 3.20 -56.89
CA GLN A 341 15.27 2.53 -57.39
C GLN A 341 16.30 2.24 -56.29
N LYS A 342 16.81 1.02 -56.36
CA LYS A 342 18.04 0.52 -55.72
C LYS A 342 19.26 1.33 -56.15
N GLN A 343 20.19 1.55 -55.21
CA GLN A 343 21.63 1.44 -55.53
C GLN A 343 22.45 1.14 -54.29
N ASP A 344 23.17 0.02 -54.38
CA ASP A 344 24.28 -0.37 -53.49
C ASP A 344 25.42 0.62 -53.58
N THR A 345 26.05 0.93 -52.45
CA THR A 345 27.54 1.06 -52.38
C THR A 345 28.07 1.12 -50.95
N LYS A 346 28.91 0.13 -50.65
CA LYS A 346 30.14 0.08 -49.81
C LYS A 346 30.20 0.76 -48.43
N GLN A 347 30.38 -0.16 -47.52
CA GLN A 347 31.06 -0.10 -46.23
C GLN A 347 31.98 1.10 -45.96
N SER A 348 31.69 1.82 -44.89
CA SER A 348 32.64 2.46 -44.01
C SER A 348 32.24 2.11 -42.57
N ALA A 349 33.14 1.42 -41.90
CA ALA A 349 32.94 1.01 -40.51
C ALA A 349 33.02 2.25 -39.60
N THR A 350 31.87 2.77 -39.26
CA THR A 350 31.72 3.65 -38.10
C THR A 350 31.16 2.78 -36.97
N VAL A 351 31.85 2.77 -35.86
CA VAL A 351 31.40 2.16 -34.60
C VAL A 351 30.16 2.91 -34.18
N ASP A 352 29.00 2.39 -34.57
CA ASP A 352 27.71 2.81 -34.07
C ASP A 352 27.66 2.43 -32.57
N VAL A 353 27.84 3.43 -31.72
CA VAL A 353 27.43 3.37 -30.33
C VAL A 353 25.89 3.28 -30.40
N LYS A 354 25.36 2.06 -30.45
CA LYS A 354 23.91 1.81 -30.39
C LYS A 354 23.39 2.44 -29.11
N THR A 355 22.66 3.54 -29.25
CA THR A 355 21.85 4.08 -28.14
C THR A 355 21.01 2.94 -27.57
N PRO A 356 21.09 2.66 -26.28
CA PRO A 356 20.36 1.53 -25.68
C PRO A 356 18.87 1.64 -25.98
N GLN A 357 18.28 0.61 -26.57
CA GLN A 357 16.86 0.58 -26.87
C GLN A 357 16.09 0.32 -25.57
N ILE A 358 15.50 1.37 -25.02
CA ILE A 358 14.69 1.30 -23.82
C ILE A 358 13.24 1.58 -24.18
N TYR A 359 12.33 0.73 -23.70
CA TYR A 359 10.89 0.93 -23.87
C TYR A 359 10.11 0.34 -22.68
N TYR A 360 8.89 0.79 -22.53
CA TYR A 360 7.95 0.31 -21.54
C TYR A 360 7.00 -0.73 -22.17
N ALA A 361 6.66 -1.75 -21.41
CA ALA A 361 5.73 -2.79 -21.83
C ALA A 361 4.93 -3.27 -20.60
N VAL A 362 3.93 -4.11 -20.81
CA VAL A 362 3.04 -4.56 -19.73
C VAL A 362 3.14 -6.05 -19.54
N GLN A 363 3.62 -6.49 -18.38
CA GLN A 363 3.56 -7.89 -18.00
C GLN A 363 2.13 -8.21 -17.53
N PHE A 364 1.51 -9.20 -18.16
CA PHE A 364 0.10 -9.55 -17.92
C PHE A 364 -0.11 -11.01 -17.53
N CYS A 365 0.90 -11.87 -17.73
CA CYS A 365 0.80 -13.28 -17.38
C CYS A 365 2.15 -13.81 -16.90
N SER A 366 2.10 -14.78 -15.99
CA SER A 366 3.24 -15.56 -15.53
C SER A 366 2.85 -17.04 -15.46
N SER A 367 3.74 -17.96 -15.84
CA SER A 367 3.44 -19.40 -15.88
C SER A 367 4.70 -20.24 -15.61
N ASN A 368 4.52 -21.43 -15.05
CA ASN A 368 5.57 -22.43 -14.96
C ASN A 368 5.63 -23.34 -16.21
N VAL A 369 4.60 -23.28 -17.05
CA VAL A 369 4.53 -23.98 -18.32
C VAL A 369 4.61 -22.94 -19.44
N GLN A 370 5.46 -23.20 -20.42
CA GLN A 370 5.58 -22.33 -21.59
C GLN A 370 4.28 -22.31 -22.39
N LYS A 371 3.82 -21.13 -22.76
CA LYS A 371 2.61 -20.91 -23.55
C LYS A 371 2.98 -20.34 -24.94
N PRO A 372 2.28 -20.72 -26.00
CA PRO A 372 2.45 -20.05 -27.29
C PRO A 372 2.21 -18.56 -27.21
N LEU A 373 2.98 -17.75 -27.96
CA LEU A 373 2.92 -16.27 -27.90
C LEU A 373 1.59 -15.69 -28.42
N ASP A 374 0.85 -16.49 -29.17
CA ASP A 374 -0.49 -16.21 -29.69
C ASP A 374 -1.60 -16.96 -28.95
N CYS A 375 -1.30 -17.47 -27.77
CA CYS A 375 -2.22 -18.24 -26.93
C CYS A 375 -3.57 -17.52 -26.76
N ARG A 376 -4.68 -18.24 -26.94
CA ARG A 376 -6.05 -17.70 -26.79
C ARG A 376 -6.29 -17.12 -25.39
N ASP A 377 -5.62 -17.65 -24.38
CA ASP A 377 -5.68 -17.12 -23.01
C ASP A 377 -5.16 -15.68 -22.91
N PHE A 378 -4.30 -15.25 -23.86
CA PHE A 378 -3.74 -13.89 -23.89
C PHE A 378 -4.71 -12.85 -24.45
N LYS A 379 -5.84 -13.29 -25.01
CA LYS A 379 -6.91 -12.42 -25.52
C LYS A 379 -6.39 -11.38 -26.53
N LYS A 380 -6.52 -10.08 -26.20
CA LYS A 380 -6.03 -8.97 -27.03
C LYS A 380 -4.53 -8.68 -26.87
N CYS A 381 -3.85 -9.31 -25.92
CA CYS A 381 -2.43 -9.08 -25.65
C CYS A 381 -1.52 -9.95 -26.53
N VAL A 382 -1.79 -9.96 -27.83
CA VAL A 382 -0.99 -10.70 -28.83
C VAL A 382 -0.52 -9.73 -29.95
N PRO A 383 0.69 -9.93 -30.49
CA PRO A 383 1.67 -10.92 -30.08
C PRO A 383 2.29 -10.58 -28.72
N ALA A 384 2.43 -11.58 -27.86
CA ALA A 384 3.13 -11.42 -26.59
C ALA A 384 4.64 -11.61 -26.80
N GLN A 385 5.43 -11.05 -25.87
CA GLN A 385 6.86 -11.31 -25.73
C GLN A 385 7.07 -12.21 -24.51
N GLU A 386 7.95 -13.21 -24.63
CA GLU A 386 8.28 -14.10 -23.53
C GLU A 386 9.63 -13.75 -22.92
N PHE A 387 9.69 -13.71 -21.60
CA PHE A 387 10.91 -13.60 -20.81
C PHE A 387 11.01 -14.78 -19.86
N VAL A 388 12.19 -15.41 -19.81
CA VAL A 388 12.46 -16.53 -18.90
C VAL A 388 13.27 -16.00 -17.72
N GLU A 389 12.73 -16.19 -16.51
CA GLU A 389 13.34 -15.72 -15.27
C GLU A 389 13.47 -16.85 -14.25
N THR A 390 14.42 -16.70 -13.32
CA THR A 390 14.51 -17.53 -12.13
C THR A 390 13.52 -17.02 -11.08
N GLY A 391 12.69 -17.89 -10.50
CA GLY A 391 11.72 -17.52 -9.48
C GLY A 391 10.46 -18.39 -9.49
N THR A 392 9.40 -17.91 -8.83
CA THR A 392 8.15 -18.66 -8.63
C THR A 392 7.49 -19.08 -9.95
N PHE A 393 7.58 -18.26 -10.97
CA PHE A 393 7.09 -18.57 -12.32
C PHE A 393 8.22 -18.36 -13.32
N LYS A 394 8.53 -19.41 -14.09
CA LYS A 394 9.64 -19.41 -15.05
C LYS A 394 9.39 -18.49 -16.25
N TYR A 395 8.18 -18.49 -16.77
CA TYR A 395 7.82 -17.76 -17.99
C TYR A 395 7.00 -16.52 -17.67
N LYS A 396 7.42 -15.36 -18.17
CA LYS A 396 6.74 -14.06 -18.03
C LYS A 396 6.32 -13.58 -19.41
N TYR A 397 5.06 -13.22 -19.56
CA TYR A 397 4.50 -12.77 -20.84
C TYR A 397 4.20 -11.28 -20.76
N VAL A 398 4.72 -10.56 -21.75
CA VAL A 398 4.71 -9.12 -21.81
C VAL A 398 4.08 -8.67 -23.11
N TYR A 399 3.30 -7.61 -23.09
CA TYR A 399 2.59 -7.06 -24.24
C TYR A 399 2.90 -5.59 -24.47
N GLY A 400 2.96 -5.23 -25.74
CA GLY A 400 3.07 -3.87 -26.24
C GLY A 400 4.47 -3.28 -26.13
N ARG A 401 4.59 -2.08 -26.66
CA ARG A 401 5.80 -1.26 -26.65
C ARG A 401 5.40 0.21 -26.60
N ALA A 402 5.81 0.89 -25.57
CA ALA A 402 5.61 2.31 -25.38
C ALA A 402 6.98 3.00 -25.21
N ASN A 403 7.18 4.11 -25.87
CA ASN A 403 8.47 4.81 -25.83
C ASN A 403 8.54 5.80 -24.69
N THR A 404 7.38 6.28 -24.20
CA THR A 404 7.29 7.13 -23.04
C THR A 404 6.61 6.41 -21.88
N PHE A 405 6.86 6.91 -20.69
CA PHE A 405 6.26 6.39 -19.47
C PHE A 405 4.73 6.56 -19.48
N GLU A 406 4.21 7.71 -19.93
CA GLU A 406 2.79 8.02 -20.02
C GLU A 406 2.05 7.08 -20.98
N GLU A 407 2.66 6.77 -22.14
CA GLU A 407 2.14 5.78 -23.06
C GLU A 407 2.11 4.39 -22.43
N GLY A 408 3.16 4.04 -21.67
CA GLY A 408 3.23 2.77 -20.94
C GLY A 408 2.13 2.64 -19.90
N VAL A 409 1.82 3.71 -19.18
CA VAL A 409 0.72 3.77 -18.20
C VAL A 409 -0.63 3.58 -18.88
N LYS A 410 -0.89 4.24 -20.01
CA LYS A 410 -2.12 4.05 -20.81
C LYS A 410 -2.27 2.61 -21.28
N LEU A 411 -1.20 2.05 -21.82
CA LEU A 411 -1.17 0.65 -22.27
C LEU A 411 -1.46 -0.31 -21.10
N ARG A 412 -0.87 -0.07 -19.92
CA ARG A 412 -1.14 -0.87 -18.73
C ARG A 412 -2.62 -0.82 -18.35
N ASP A 413 -3.22 0.37 -18.34
CA ASP A 413 -4.60 0.55 -17.92
C ASP A 413 -5.57 -0.14 -18.91
N GLU A 414 -5.27 -0.13 -20.20
CA GLU A 414 -5.99 -0.89 -21.20
C GLU A 414 -5.87 -2.41 -20.93
N VAL A 415 -4.66 -2.91 -20.68
CA VAL A 415 -4.42 -4.34 -20.40
C VAL A 415 -5.08 -4.75 -19.08
N LYS A 416 -5.11 -3.88 -18.07
CA LYS A 416 -5.81 -4.12 -16.79
C LYS A 416 -7.31 -4.33 -16.92
N THR A 417 -7.94 -3.86 -17.98
CA THR A 417 -9.36 -4.16 -18.23
C THR A 417 -9.61 -5.66 -18.49
N ILE A 418 -8.57 -6.37 -18.91
CA ILE A 418 -8.60 -7.80 -19.24
C ILE A 418 -7.87 -8.65 -18.21
N PHE A 419 -6.70 -8.20 -17.79
CA PHE A 419 -5.81 -8.85 -16.82
C PHE A 419 -5.58 -7.92 -15.64
N LYS A 420 -6.35 -8.09 -14.59
CA LYS A 420 -6.38 -7.18 -13.43
C LYS A 420 -5.01 -6.98 -12.76
N ASP A 421 -4.17 -8.02 -12.80
CA ASP A 421 -2.84 -8.03 -12.17
C ASP A 421 -1.71 -7.58 -13.12
N ALA A 422 -2.06 -7.04 -14.30
CA ALA A 422 -1.08 -6.53 -15.25
C ALA A 422 -0.33 -5.32 -14.70
N PHE A 423 0.97 -5.24 -14.94
CA PHE A 423 1.83 -4.16 -14.46
C PHE A 423 2.89 -3.75 -15.49
N LEU A 424 3.36 -2.51 -15.36
CA LEU A 424 4.35 -1.93 -16.25
C LEU A 424 5.74 -2.50 -15.99
N VAL A 425 6.49 -2.80 -17.06
CA VAL A 425 7.89 -3.25 -17.00
C VAL A 425 8.74 -2.42 -17.96
N VAL A 426 10.04 -2.37 -17.71
CA VAL A 426 11.03 -1.73 -18.59
C VAL A 426 11.83 -2.80 -19.29
N ILE A 427 11.92 -2.67 -20.60
CA ILE A 427 12.76 -3.52 -21.46
C ILE A 427 13.93 -2.67 -21.94
N LYS A 428 15.15 -3.13 -21.73
CA LYS A 428 16.38 -2.51 -22.20
C LYS A 428 17.19 -3.54 -22.97
N ASP A 429 17.53 -3.21 -24.20
CA ASP A 429 18.32 -4.08 -25.08
C ASP A 429 17.77 -5.52 -25.16
N GLY A 430 16.43 -5.64 -25.25
CA GLY A 430 15.72 -6.92 -25.34
C GLY A 430 15.65 -7.71 -24.03
N LYS A 431 16.09 -7.16 -22.90
CA LYS A 431 16.01 -7.79 -21.58
C LYS A 431 15.03 -7.05 -20.68
N LYS A 432 14.20 -7.78 -19.98
CA LYS A 432 13.35 -7.19 -18.93
C LYS A 432 14.25 -6.82 -17.75
N LEU A 433 14.24 -5.54 -17.36
CA LEU A 433 15.03 -5.06 -16.25
C LEU A 433 14.45 -5.55 -14.92
N PRO A 434 15.32 -5.94 -13.97
CA PRO A 434 14.92 -6.09 -12.57
C PRO A 434 14.30 -4.79 -12.06
N MET A 435 13.37 -4.90 -11.11
CA MET A 435 12.60 -3.77 -10.60
C MET A 435 13.45 -2.63 -10.04
N GLU A 436 14.53 -2.95 -9.32
CA GLU A 436 15.43 -1.95 -8.74
C GLU A 436 16.09 -1.08 -9.82
N GLU A 437 16.47 -1.70 -10.94
CA GLU A 437 17.07 -1.00 -12.08
C GLU A 437 16.00 -0.24 -12.88
N ALA A 438 14.81 -0.80 -13.05
CA ALA A 438 13.70 -0.16 -13.76
C ALA A 438 13.26 1.15 -13.08
N ARG A 439 13.39 1.26 -11.76
CA ARG A 439 12.99 2.47 -10.98
C ARG A 439 13.64 3.76 -11.46
N GLN A 440 14.87 3.72 -11.92
CA GLN A 440 15.56 4.92 -12.43
C GLN A 440 14.88 5.47 -13.68
N TYR A 441 14.32 4.60 -14.54
CA TYR A 441 13.65 4.99 -15.78
C TYR A 441 12.25 5.55 -15.54
N PHE A 442 11.60 5.21 -14.43
CA PHE A 442 10.34 5.83 -14.03
C PHE A 442 10.53 7.22 -13.39
N LYS A 443 11.75 7.54 -12.93
CA LYS A 443 12.09 8.84 -12.33
C LYS A 443 12.63 9.86 -13.33
N SER A 444 13.18 9.43 -14.46
CA SER A 444 13.85 10.28 -15.44
C SER A 444 12.92 10.82 -16.54
N SER A 445 11.63 10.49 -16.50
CA SER A 445 10.64 10.96 -17.47
C SER A 445 9.96 12.25 -17.00
N LYS A 446 10.78 13.25 -16.59
CA LYS A 446 10.33 14.63 -16.34
C LYS A 446 10.94 15.56 -17.36
#